data_ffad0cd70041bde09a0024d97713613e
#
_entry.id   ffad0cd70041bde09a0024d97713613e
#
_cell.length_a   1.000
_cell.length_b   1.000
_cell.length_c   1.000
_cell.angle_alpha   90.00
_cell.angle_beta   90.00
_cell.angle_gamma   90.00
#
_symmetry.space_group_name_H-M   'P 1'
#
loop_
_entity.id
_entity.type
_entity.pdbx_description
1 polymer ?
#
loop_
_entity_poly.entity_id
_entity_poly.type
_entity_poly.pdbx_seq_one_letter_code
_entity_poly.pdbx_strand_id
1 'polypeptide(L)' 'MSIFSYIQIDEAHKRIRSQILRTPLVTSEYINNLTNANVYFKLENLQLTGSFKMRGATNKMNILNIYPDVFLHHMQLI' A
#
# COMPACT_ATOMS: atom_id res chain seq x y z
N MET A 1 16.52 -5.60 17.37
CA MET A 1 16.26 -6.75 16.48
C MET A 1 15.07 -6.43 15.58
N SER A 2 15.22 -6.61 14.31
CA SER A 2 14.12 -6.39 13.37
C SER A 2 13.18 -7.60 13.39
N ILE A 3 11.87 -7.35 13.60
CA ILE A 3 10.83 -8.39 13.51
C ILE A 3 10.36 -8.61 12.08
N PHE A 4 10.77 -7.72 11.16
CA PHE A 4 10.44 -7.83 9.74
C PHE A 4 11.72 -7.93 8.93
N SER A 5 11.72 -8.85 7.97
CA SER A 5 12.78 -8.94 6.98
C SER A 5 12.32 -8.34 5.66
N TYR A 6 13.28 -7.90 4.85
CA TYR A 6 13.01 -7.45 3.49
C TYR A 6 12.33 -8.54 2.65
N ILE A 7 12.72 -9.80 2.89
CA ILE A 7 12.14 -10.95 2.19
C ILE A 7 10.66 -11.09 2.51
N GLN A 8 10.25 -10.89 3.75
CA GLN A 8 8.84 -10.97 4.16
C GLN A 8 7.99 -9.88 3.48
N ILE A 9 8.54 -8.68 3.35
CA ILE A 9 7.87 -7.57 2.65
C ILE A 9 7.71 -7.89 1.16
N ASP A 10 8.75 -8.42 0.53
CA ASP A 10 8.72 -8.80 -0.87
C ASP A 10 7.71 -9.92 -1.12
N GLU A 11 7.65 -10.92 -0.26
CA GLU A 11 6.67 -12.00 -0.33
C GLU A 11 5.24 -11.48 -0.19
N ALA A 12 5.00 -10.55 0.75
CA ALA A 12 3.70 -9.93 0.92
C ALA A 12 3.31 -9.16 -0.35
N HIS A 13 4.22 -8.41 -0.94
CA HIS A 13 3.97 -7.69 -2.18
C HIS A 13 3.58 -8.63 -3.32
N LYS A 14 4.32 -9.72 -3.50
CA LYS A 14 4.02 -10.72 -4.52
C LYS A 14 2.64 -11.34 -4.32
N ARG A 15 2.21 -11.49 -3.07
CA ARG A 15 0.91 -12.07 -2.74
C ARG A 15 -0.24 -11.16 -3.15
N ILE A 16 -0.08 -9.83 -3.03
CA ILE A 16 -1.19 -8.88 -3.18
C ILE A 16 -1.14 -8.08 -4.49
N ARG A 17 -0.04 -8.09 -5.24
CA ARG A 17 0.21 -7.17 -6.36
C ARG A 17 -0.87 -7.19 -7.45
N SER A 18 -1.58 -8.30 -7.60
CA SER A 18 -2.67 -8.42 -8.58
C SER A 18 -4.00 -7.83 -8.10
N GLN A 19 -4.10 -7.51 -6.81
CA GLN A 19 -5.34 -7.05 -6.16
C GLN A 19 -5.27 -5.60 -5.71
N ILE A 20 -4.13 -4.95 -5.91
CA ILE A 20 -3.91 -3.54 -5.56
C ILE A 20 -3.45 -2.75 -6.77
N LEU A 21 -3.60 -1.44 -6.71
CA LEU A 21 -3.05 -0.55 -7.72
C LEU A 21 -1.59 -0.23 -7.40
N ARG A 22 -0.78 -0.16 -8.46
CA ARG A 22 0.56 0.39 -8.35
C ARG A 22 0.44 1.91 -8.37
N THR A 23 0.44 2.52 -7.19
CA THR A 23 0.30 3.96 -7.08
C THR A 23 1.58 4.68 -7.48
N PRO A 24 1.47 5.89 -8.03
CA PRO A 24 2.66 6.63 -8.48
C PRO A 24 3.49 7.17 -7.33
N LEU A 25 4.78 7.35 -7.62
CA LEU A 25 5.68 8.13 -6.77
C LEU A 25 5.81 9.51 -7.39
N VAL A 26 5.58 10.55 -6.60
CA VAL A 26 5.73 11.94 -7.04
C VAL A 26 6.68 12.67 -6.11
N THR A 27 7.31 13.73 -6.64
CA THR A 27 8.17 14.58 -5.86
C THR A 27 7.72 16.04 -6.02
N SER A 28 8.12 16.88 -5.08
CA SER A 28 7.83 18.30 -5.08
C SER A 28 9.13 19.08 -4.93
N GLU A 29 9.43 19.94 -5.90
CA GLU A 29 10.60 20.80 -5.84
C GLU A 29 10.54 21.72 -4.60
N TYR A 30 9.34 22.23 -4.29
CA TYR A 30 9.13 23.05 -3.11
C TYR A 30 9.49 22.34 -1.82
N ILE A 31 9.01 21.13 -1.64
CA ILE A 31 9.29 20.32 -0.44
C ILE A 31 10.77 19.93 -0.38
N ASN A 32 11.36 19.57 -1.53
CA ASN A 32 12.77 19.22 -1.60
C ASN A 32 13.66 20.41 -1.17
N ASN A 33 13.32 21.62 -1.60
CA ASN A 33 14.06 22.82 -1.23
C ASN A 33 13.90 23.15 0.26
N LEU A 34 12.70 22.99 0.82
CA LEU A 34 12.44 23.24 2.23
C LEU A 34 13.21 22.28 3.14
N THR A 35 13.31 21.04 2.75
CA THR A 35 13.90 19.96 3.58
C THR A 35 15.36 19.69 3.28
N ASN A 36 15.90 20.26 2.19
CA ASN A 36 17.22 19.96 1.66
C ASN A 36 17.40 18.47 1.43
N ALA A 37 16.36 17.80 0.93
CA ALA A 37 16.33 16.38 0.69
C ALA A 37 15.55 16.06 -0.58
N ASN A 38 15.69 14.84 -1.09
CA ASN A 38 14.89 14.33 -2.18
C ASN A 38 13.72 13.53 -1.58
N VAL A 39 12.55 14.16 -1.48
CA VAL A 39 11.36 13.59 -0.86
C VAL A 39 10.42 13.08 -1.94
N TYR A 40 9.99 11.83 -1.78
CA TYR A 40 9.03 11.19 -2.69
C TYR A 40 7.77 10.83 -1.92
N PHE A 41 6.63 11.06 -2.57
CA PHE A 41 5.32 10.73 -2.01
C PHE A 41 4.74 9.55 -2.79
N LYS A 42 4.44 8.47 -2.09
CA LYS A 42 3.71 7.35 -2.67
C LYS A 42 2.22 7.61 -2.45
N LEU A 43 1.49 7.84 -3.54
CA LEU A 43 0.11 8.31 -3.48
C LEU A 43 -0.86 7.15 -3.22
N GLU A 44 -0.83 6.60 -2.01
CA GLU A 44 -1.71 5.50 -1.61
C GLU A 44 -3.17 5.93 -1.42
N ASN A 45 -3.45 7.23 -1.40
CA ASN A 45 -4.81 7.75 -1.50
C ASN A 45 -5.47 7.41 -2.85
N LEU A 46 -4.68 7.01 -3.85
CA LEU A 46 -5.18 6.57 -5.15
C LEU A 46 -5.42 5.06 -5.22
N GLN A 47 -5.22 4.32 -4.13
CA GLN A 47 -5.58 2.91 -4.06
C GLN A 47 -7.09 2.72 -4.23
N LEU A 48 -7.50 1.47 -4.51
CA LEU A 48 -8.90 1.14 -4.77
C LEU A 48 -9.84 1.56 -3.64
N THR A 49 -9.38 1.51 -2.40
CA THR A 49 -10.14 1.96 -1.23
C THR A 49 -9.85 3.42 -0.85
N GLY A 50 -8.95 4.08 -1.56
CA GLY A 50 -8.50 5.43 -1.23
C GLY A 50 -7.64 5.51 0.03
N SER A 51 -7.12 4.39 0.53
CA SER A 51 -6.40 4.32 1.80
C SER A 51 -5.10 3.53 1.67
N PHE A 52 -4.06 4.00 2.37
CA PHE A 52 -2.79 3.28 2.48
C PHE A 52 -2.93 1.95 3.22
N LYS A 53 -4.00 1.76 3.98
CA LYS A 53 -4.26 0.51 4.73
C LYS A 53 -4.58 -0.67 3.85
N MET A 54 -4.92 -0.42 2.58
CA MET A 54 -5.34 -1.49 1.66
C MET A 54 -4.29 -2.57 1.49
N ARG A 55 -3.01 -2.22 1.42
CA ARG A 55 -1.93 -3.20 1.24
C ARG A 55 -1.90 -4.23 2.37
N GLY A 56 -1.85 -3.76 3.61
CA GLY A 56 -1.80 -4.62 4.79
C GLY A 56 -3.08 -5.44 4.96
N ALA A 57 -4.24 -4.82 4.77
CA ALA A 57 -5.52 -5.50 4.88
C ALA A 57 -5.66 -6.58 3.81
N THR A 58 -5.34 -6.29 2.56
CA THR A 58 -5.39 -7.26 1.46
C THR A 58 -4.47 -8.44 1.73
N ASN A 59 -3.25 -8.17 2.21
CA ASN A 59 -2.30 -9.23 2.55
C ASN A 59 -2.87 -10.14 3.64
N LYS A 60 -3.42 -9.57 4.70
CA LYS A 60 -4.01 -10.34 5.79
C LYS A 60 -5.19 -11.19 5.32
N MET A 61 -6.05 -10.61 4.49
CA MET A 61 -7.21 -11.32 3.94
C MET A 61 -6.79 -12.50 3.07
N ASN A 62 -5.73 -12.35 2.26
CA ASN A 62 -5.20 -13.44 1.46
C ASN A 62 -4.67 -14.58 2.34
N ILE A 63 -3.96 -14.24 3.43
CA ILE A 63 -3.44 -15.24 4.38
C ILE A 63 -4.59 -16.02 5.02
N LEU A 64 -5.72 -15.36 5.29
CA LEU A 64 -6.90 -15.96 5.92
C LEU A 64 -7.86 -16.62 4.92
N ASN A 65 -7.56 -16.57 3.62
CA ASN A 65 -8.44 -17.08 2.55
C ASN A 65 -9.81 -16.40 2.53
N ILE A 66 -9.85 -15.10 2.80
CA ILE A 66 -11.07 -14.29 2.70
C ILE A 66 -11.14 -13.66 1.32
N TYR A 67 -12.34 -13.59 0.70
CA TYR A 67 -12.51 -13.09 -0.66
C TYR A 67 -12.32 -11.56 -0.73
N PRO A 68 -11.36 -11.05 -1.53
CA PRO A 68 -11.03 -9.63 -1.59
C PRO A 68 -12.18 -8.74 -2.08
N ASP A 69 -13.03 -9.23 -2.97
CA ASP A 69 -14.17 -8.46 -3.49
C ASP A 69 -15.19 -8.12 -2.40
N VAL A 70 -15.46 -9.06 -1.50
CA VAL A 70 -16.31 -8.82 -0.32
C VAL A 70 -15.67 -7.78 0.59
N PHE A 71 -14.37 -7.88 0.79
CA PHE A 71 -13.62 -6.91 1.60
C PHE A 71 -13.68 -5.51 0.99
N LEU A 72 -13.45 -5.37 -0.31
CA LEU A 72 -13.47 -4.08 -0.98
C LEU A 72 -14.85 -3.42 -0.90
N HIS A 73 -15.91 -4.19 -1.08
CA HIS A 73 -17.27 -3.69 -0.94
C HIS A 73 -17.52 -3.16 0.48
N HIS A 74 -17.11 -3.91 1.48
CA HIS A 74 -17.25 -3.51 2.89
C HIS A 74 -16.47 -2.23 3.18
N MET A 75 -15.25 -2.12 2.69
CA MET A 75 -14.40 -0.95 2.90
C MET A 75 -14.97 0.31 2.25
N GLN A 76 -15.67 0.18 1.14
CA GLN A 76 -16.32 1.31 0.47
C GLN A 76 -17.52 1.86 1.23
N LEU A 77 -18.12 1.07 2.11
CA LEU A 77 -19.26 1.49 2.94
C LEU A 77 -18.84 2.23 4.20
N ILE A 78 -17.59 2.15 4.56
CA ILE A 78 -17.03 2.82 5.74
C ILE A 78 -16.58 4.23 5.37
#